data_136d814574f8afe2ca480a51d4de47a2
#
_entry.id   136d814574f8afe2ca480a51d4de47a2
#
_cell.length_a   1.000
_cell.length_b   1.000
_cell.length_c   1.000
_cell.angle_alpha   90.00
_cell.angle_beta   90.00
_cell.angle_gamma   90.00
#
_symmetry.space_group_name_H-M   'P 1'
#
loop_
_entity.id
_entity.type
_entity.pdbx_description
1 polymer ?
#
loop_
_entity_poly.entity_id
_entity_poly.type
_entity_poly.pdbx_seq_one_letter_code
_entity_poly.pdbx_strand_id
1 'polypeptide(L)' 'MAKDVKQGDSVTWNSHGGEAHGKVVKKVTAPMTIKRHKVAASKDNPEFLVETAEGKRAAHKPGALKKG' A
#
# COMPACT_ATOMS: atom_id res chain seq x y z
N MET A 1 -15.03 7.61 -6.20
CA MET A 1 -14.54 7.83 -5.87
C MET A 1 -13.93 7.13 -4.99
N ALA A 2 -13.70 6.30 -5.03
CA ALA A 2 -13.36 5.54 -4.27
C ALA A 2 -12.04 5.26 -4.10
N LYS A 3 -11.41 5.96 -3.50
CA LYS A 3 -10.13 5.65 -3.25
C LYS A 3 -10.03 5.08 -1.90
N ASP A 4 -11.12 4.65 -1.32
CA ASP A 4 -11.07 4.09 0.01
C ASP A 4 -10.74 2.65 -0.09
N VAL A 5 -9.49 2.34 0.06
CA VAL A 5 -9.00 0.97 0.06
C VAL A 5 -9.03 0.47 1.48
N LYS A 6 -9.40 -0.78 1.68
CA LYS A 6 -9.49 -1.37 3.01
C LYS A 6 -8.62 -2.59 3.13
N GLN A 7 -8.35 -3.00 4.35
CA GLN A 7 -7.60 -4.21 4.60
C GLN A 7 -8.27 -5.40 3.91
N GLY A 8 -7.49 -6.16 3.17
CA GLY A 8 -8.01 -7.30 2.44
C GLY A 8 -8.41 -7.01 1.01
N ASP A 9 -8.44 -5.75 0.62
CA ASP A 9 -8.82 -5.40 -0.74
C ASP A 9 -7.69 -5.72 -1.72
N SER A 10 -8.06 -6.15 -2.90
CA SER A 10 -7.11 -6.35 -3.99
C SER A 10 -6.82 -5.01 -4.62
N VAL A 11 -5.57 -4.71 -4.84
CA VAL A 11 -5.16 -3.43 -5.40
C VAL A 11 -4.06 -3.61 -6.42
N THR A 12 -3.88 -2.62 -7.27
CA THR A 12 -2.77 -2.58 -8.21
C THR A 12 -2.09 -1.23 -8.08
N TRP A 13 -0.82 -1.19 -8.40
CA TRP A 13 -0.06 0.04 -8.37
C TRP A 13 1.07 -0.05 -9.38
N ASN A 14 1.62 1.10 -9.75
CA ASN A 14 2.74 1.12 -10.67
C ASN A 14 4.01 0.86 -9.89
N SER A 15 4.78 -0.11 -10.33
CA SER A 15 6.05 -0.37 -9.71
C SER A 15 7.13 -0.29 -10.77
N HIS A 16 8.36 -0.42 -10.33
CA HIS A 16 9.48 -0.37 -11.24
C HIS A 16 9.35 -1.53 -12.22
N GLY A 17 9.19 -1.23 -13.45
CA GLY A 17 9.07 -2.26 -14.46
C GLY A 17 7.65 -2.61 -14.85
N GLY A 18 6.67 -1.97 -14.27
CA GLY A 18 5.30 -2.22 -14.69
C GLY A 18 4.30 -2.17 -13.55
N GLU A 19 3.15 -2.76 -13.80
CA GLU A 19 2.07 -2.75 -12.84
C GLU A 19 2.19 -3.94 -11.91
N ALA A 20 2.00 -3.71 -10.64
CA ALA A 20 2.07 -4.76 -9.64
C ALA A 20 0.69 -4.96 -9.01
N HIS A 21 0.43 -6.17 -8.56
CA HIS A 21 -0.83 -6.53 -7.92
C HIS A 21 -0.56 -7.07 -6.54
N GLY A 22 -1.47 -6.79 -5.64
CA GLY A 22 -1.36 -7.33 -4.29
C GLY A 22 -2.61 -7.08 -3.50
N LYS A 23 -2.52 -7.32 -2.20
CA LYS A 23 -3.64 -7.08 -1.30
C LYS A 23 -3.20 -6.16 -0.19
N VAL A 24 -4.13 -5.38 0.31
CA VAL A 24 -3.88 -4.51 1.44
C VAL A 24 -3.82 -5.35 2.70
N VAL A 25 -2.68 -5.30 3.37
CA VAL A 25 -2.49 -6.04 4.61
C VAL A 25 -2.94 -5.20 5.79
N LYS A 26 -2.66 -3.90 5.74
CA LYS A 26 -2.91 -3.06 6.89
C LYS A 26 -2.94 -1.60 6.47
N LYS A 27 -3.73 -0.80 7.19
CA LYS A 27 -3.71 0.63 7.02
C LYS A 27 -2.73 1.20 8.02
N VAL A 28 -1.78 1.99 7.53
CA VAL A 28 -0.73 2.56 8.36
C VAL A 28 -1.03 4.03 8.58
N THR A 29 -1.17 4.43 9.82
CA THR A 29 -1.45 5.81 10.17
C THR A 29 -0.37 6.43 11.04
N ALA A 30 0.75 5.75 11.18
CA ALA A 30 1.89 6.23 11.95
C ALA A 30 3.17 5.81 11.24
N PRO A 31 4.26 6.53 11.46
CA PRO A 31 5.53 6.17 10.82
C PRO A 31 5.95 4.76 11.21
N MET A 32 6.51 4.03 10.25
CA MET A 32 7.02 2.71 10.53
C MET A 32 8.14 2.39 9.54
N THR A 33 8.84 1.32 9.79
CA THR A 33 9.93 0.90 8.91
C THR A 33 9.67 -0.52 8.40
N ILE A 34 9.85 -0.71 7.10
CA ILE A 34 9.70 -2.02 6.49
C ILE A 34 11.02 -2.32 5.79
N LYS A 35 11.76 -3.31 6.30
CA LYS A 35 13.02 -3.69 5.65
C LYS A 35 13.85 -2.50 5.20
N ARG A 36 14.27 -1.67 6.09
CA ARG A 36 15.09 -0.50 5.77
C ARG A 36 14.36 0.59 5.03
N HIS A 37 13.07 0.45 4.84
CA HIS A 37 12.32 1.46 4.11
C HIS A 37 11.43 2.20 5.10
N LYS A 38 11.63 3.49 5.22
CA LYS A 38 10.82 4.28 6.14
C LYS A 38 9.51 4.65 5.49
N VAL A 39 8.44 4.42 6.21
CA VAL A 39 7.11 4.78 5.76
C VAL A 39 6.67 6.00 6.56
N ALA A 40 6.53 7.13 5.90
CA ALA A 40 6.13 8.36 6.58
C ALA A 40 4.62 8.52 6.51
N ALA A 41 3.92 7.72 7.27
CA ALA A 41 2.46 7.79 7.31
C ALA A 41 2.01 8.57 8.53
N SER A 42 0.80 9.12 8.46
CA SER A 42 0.20 9.82 9.58
C SER A 42 -1.31 9.69 9.47
N LYS A 43 -2.02 10.21 10.45
CA LYS A 43 -3.48 10.18 10.40
C LYS A 43 -4.00 10.98 9.23
N ASP A 44 -3.34 12.09 8.91
CA ASP A 44 -3.78 12.93 7.81
C ASP A 44 -3.34 12.38 6.47
N ASN A 45 -2.25 11.65 6.45
CA ASN A 45 -1.74 11.06 5.23
C ASN A 45 -1.43 9.59 5.46
N PRO A 46 -2.47 8.77 5.57
CA PRO A 46 -2.26 7.35 5.82
C PRO A 46 -1.68 6.67 4.59
N GLU A 47 -0.97 5.59 4.82
CA GLU A 47 -0.47 4.74 3.74
C GLU A 47 -0.99 3.34 3.97
N PHE A 48 -1.02 2.56 2.91
CA PHE A 48 -1.50 1.20 3.01
C PHE A 48 -0.35 0.25 2.76
N LEU A 49 -0.20 -0.69 3.67
CA LEU A 49 0.77 -1.73 3.52
C LEU A 49 0.16 -2.80 2.64
N VAL A 50 0.82 -3.10 1.53
CA VAL A 50 0.32 -4.07 0.58
C VAL A 50 1.32 -5.21 0.46
N GLU A 51 0.83 -6.37 0.08
CA GLU A 51 1.68 -7.53 -0.08
C GLU A 51 1.40 -8.16 -1.43
N THR A 52 2.43 -8.46 -2.17
CA THR A 52 2.30 -9.10 -3.48
C THR A 52 2.17 -10.59 -3.33
N ALA A 53 1.84 -11.27 -4.42
CA ALA A 53 1.73 -12.71 -4.42
C ALA A 53 3.07 -13.39 -4.11
N GLU A 54 4.15 -12.65 -4.30
CA GLU A 54 5.48 -13.19 -4.00
C GLU A 54 5.86 -13.02 -2.55
N GLY A 55 5.00 -12.40 -1.77
CA GLY A 55 5.30 -12.19 -0.37
C GLY A 55 6.06 -10.91 -0.08
N LYS A 56 6.24 -10.06 -1.07
CA LYS A 56 6.92 -8.79 -0.86
C LYS A 56 5.94 -7.75 -0.36
N ARG A 57 6.38 -6.93 0.55
CA ARG A 57 5.54 -5.89 1.13
C ARG A 57 6.04 -4.52 0.77
N ALA A 58 5.12 -3.59 0.62
CA ALA A 58 5.44 -2.21 0.33
C ALA A 58 4.33 -1.33 0.87
N ALA A 59 4.63 -0.06 1.06
CA ALA A 59 3.64 0.89 1.53
C ALA A 59 3.39 1.92 0.44
N HIS A 60 2.13 2.20 0.19
CA HIS A 60 1.76 3.16 -0.84
C HIS A 60 0.62 4.04 -0.34
N LYS A 61 0.58 5.25 -0.83
CA LYS A 61 -0.51 6.16 -0.50
C LYS A 61 -1.77 5.71 -1.23
N PRO A 62 -2.95 6.03 -0.68
CA PRO A 62 -4.20 5.61 -1.33
C PRO A 62 -4.29 6.06 -2.79
N GLY A 63 -3.77 7.24 -3.10
CA GLY A 63 -3.83 7.74 -4.46
C GLY A 63 -2.99 6.97 -5.45
N ALA A 64 -2.03 6.19 -4.96
CA ALA A 64 -1.18 5.38 -5.82
C ALA A 64 -1.75 3.99 -6.07
N LEU A 65 -2.80 3.63 -5.37
CA LEU A 65 -3.40 2.30 -5.46
C LEU A 65 -4.68 2.36 -6.25
N LYS A 66 -4.92 1.34 -7.03
CA LYS A 66 -6.18 1.20 -7.75
C LYS A 66 -6.86 -0.05 -7.25
N LYS A 67 -8.13 0.09 -6.94
CA LYS A 67 -8.89 -1.03 -6.48
C LYS A 67 -9.21 -1.95 -7.64
N GLY A 68 -9.02 -3.21 -7.48
CA GLY A 68 -9.36 -4.11 -8.56
C GLY A 68 -8.57 -5.39 -8.59
#